data_93cab14732efbff65d53628e6d867323
#
_entry.id   93cab14732efbff65d53628e6d867323
#
_cell.length_a   1.000
_cell.length_b   1.000
_cell.length_c   1.000
_cell.angle_alpha   90.00
_cell.angle_beta   90.00
_cell.angle_gamma   90.00
#
_symmetry.space_group_name_H-M   'P 1'
#
loop_
_entity.id
_entity.type
_entity.pdbx_description
1 polymer ?
#
loop_
_entity_poly.entity_id
_entity_poly.type
_entity_poly.pdbx_seq_one_letter_code
_entity_poly.pdbx_strand_id
1 'polypeptide(L)'
;MKIFEIIGDNIKIIPEALMIKEFKCLWEADKRKSKEKVKQQLSYVYYFCDWDSPYAKYTEADRQEKIVNDLDMKLEWVKIEDIKLAIIRYQEMTMTTSMLLLQDAKVAVNKLRGYFREVDLALLDKNDKPIYR
;
A
#
# COMPACT_ATOMS: atom_id res chain seq x y z
N MET A 1 -4.21 -6.22 -16.48
CA MET A 1 -3.83 -7.63 -16.20
C MET A 1 -3.79 -7.85 -14.71
N LYS A 2 -4.43 -8.89 -14.26
CA LYS A 2 -4.47 -9.21 -12.83
C LYS A 2 -3.30 -10.15 -12.50
N ILE A 3 -2.41 -9.71 -11.63
CA ILE A 3 -1.22 -10.49 -11.25
C ILE A 3 -1.27 -10.99 -9.80
N PHE A 4 -2.21 -10.47 -9.02
CA PHE A 4 -2.44 -10.92 -7.64
C PHE A 4 -3.90 -11.30 -7.47
N GLU A 5 -4.15 -12.34 -6.67
CA GLU A 5 -5.50 -12.77 -6.30
C GLU A 5 -5.64 -12.68 -4.78
N ILE A 6 -6.71 -12.04 -4.33
CA ILE A 6 -6.99 -11.91 -2.90
C ILE A 6 -7.87 -13.07 -2.46
N ILE A 7 -7.34 -13.87 -1.52
CA ILE A 7 -8.08 -15.00 -0.93
C ILE A 7 -8.18 -14.74 0.57
N GLY A 8 -9.32 -14.25 1.03
CA GLY A 8 -9.49 -13.83 2.42
C GLY A 8 -8.49 -12.74 2.79
N ASP A 9 -7.66 -12.97 3.79
CA ASP A 9 -6.63 -12.03 4.23
C ASP A 9 -5.29 -12.25 3.55
N ASN A 10 -5.20 -13.22 2.63
CA ASN A 10 -3.97 -13.59 1.98
C ASN A 10 -3.96 -13.16 0.52
N ILE A 11 -2.78 -12.86 -0.01
CA ILE A 11 -2.58 -12.54 -1.41
C ILE A 11 -1.88 -13.71 -2.08
N LYS A 12 -2.53 -14.26 -3.10
CA LYS A 12 -1.95 -15.30 -3.94
C LYS A 12 -1.30 -14.66 -5.16
N ILE A 13 -0.06 -15.05 -5.43
CA ILE A 13 0.67 -14.58 -6.60
C ILE A 13 0.27 -15.47 -7.78
N ILE A 14 -0.29 -14.86 -8.82
CA ILE A 14 -0.67 -15.58 -10.05
C ILE A 14 0.62 -15.86 -10.82
N PRO A 15 0.77 -17.08 -11.40
CA PRO A 15 2.02 -17.42 -12.13
C PRO A 15 2.41 -16.44 -13.22
N GLU A 16 1.44 -15.77 -13.85
CA GLU A 16 1.68 -14.74 -14.86
C GLU A 16 2.50 -13.57 -14.34
N ALA A 17 2.44 -13.30 -13.02
CA ALA A 17 3.26 -12.25 -12.41
C ALA A 17 4.76 -12.52 -12.58
N LEU A 18 5.16 -13.78 -12.62
CA LEU A 18 6.56 -14.17 -12.78
C LEU A 18 7.08 -14.03 -14.21
N MET A 19 6.21 -13.71 -15.15
CA MET A 19 6.62 -13.36 -16.52
C MET A 19 7.10 -11.90 -16.61
N ILE A 20 6.84 -11.12 -15.58
CA ILE A 20 7.29 -9.73 -15.50
C ILE A 20 8.68 -9.71 -14.91
N LYS A 21 9.62 -9.09 -15.63
CA LYS A 21 11.05 -9.12 -15.29
C LYS A 21 11.33 -8.71 -13.83
N GLU A 22 10.74 -7.61 -13.39
CA GLU A 22 10.98 -7.06 -12.06
C GLU A 22 10.50 -8.01 -10.95
N PHE A 23 9.37 -8.66 -11.15
CA PHE A 23 8.84 -9.64 -10.20
C PHE A 23 9.61 -10.95 -10.23
N LYS A 24 10.03 -11.36 -11.44
CA LYS A 24 10.85 -12.55 -11.60
C LYS A 24 12.20 -12.40 -10.89
N CYS A 25 12.81 -11.21 -10.97
CA CYS A 25 14.05 -10.92 -10.26
C CYS A 25 13.91 -11.10 -8.75
N LEU A 26 12.83 -10.59 -8.17
CA LEU A 26 12.54 -10.77 -6.75
C LEU A 26 12.33 -12.23 -6.39
N TRP A 27 11.59 -12.95 -7.22
CA TRP A 27 11.31 -14.38 -7.01
C TRP A 27 12.59 -15.21 -7.02
N GLU A 28 13.45 -14.98 -8.00
CA GLU A 28 14.72 -15.71 -8.13
C GLU A 28 15.72 -15.32 -7.03
N ALA A 29 15.64 -14.11 -6.51
CA ALA A 29 16.51 -13.66 -5.43
C ALA A 29 16.22 -14.38 -4.11
N ASP A 30 14.99 -14.85 -3.90
CA ASP A 30 14.64 -15.61 -2.71
C ASP A 30 14.92 -17.09 -2.95
N LYS A 31 15.99 -17.58 -2.33
CA LYS A 31 16.44 -18.96 -2.51
C LYS A 31 15.77 -19.95 -1.54
N ARG A 32 14.87 -19.47 -0.70
CA ARG A 32 14.14 -20.32 0.24
C ARG A 32 13.10 -21.16 -0.49
N LYS A 33 12.93 -22.42 -0.09
CA LYS A 33 11.91 -23.28 -0.72
C LYS A 33 10.49 -22.75 -0.52
N SER A 34 10.21 -22.18 0.65
CA SER A 34 8.90 -21.65 0.97
C SER A 34 8.59 -20.33 0.25
N LYS A 35 9.60 -19.62 -0.21
CA LYS A 35 9.46 -18.31 -0.86
C LYS A 35 8.71 -17.28 0.01
N GLU A 36 8.84 -17.40 1.32
CA GLU A 36 8.14 -16.49 2.25
C GLU A 36 8.54 -15.04 2.08
N LYS A 37 9.85 -14.79 1.92
CA LYS A 37 10.36 -13.43 1.75
C LYS A 37 9.77 -12.76 0.51
N VAL A 38 9.83 -13.42 -0.64
CA VAL A 38 9.34 -12.85 -1.89
C VAL A 38 7.82 -12.71 -1.87
N LYS A 39 7.11 -13.64 -1.25
CA LYS A 39 5.66 -13.55 -1.12
C LYS A 39 5.27 -12.31 -0.30
N GLN A 40 5.98 -12.03 0.79
CA GLN A 40 5.76 -10.82 1.56
C GLN A 40 6.15 -9.57 0.77
N GLN A 41 7.25 -9.60 0.04
CA GLN A 41 7.69 -8.48 -0.80
C GLN A 41 6.66 -8.14 -1.88
N LEU A 42 6.13 -9.15 -2.57
CA LEU A 42 5.11 -8.95 -3.59
C LEU A 42 3.78 -8.51 -3.00
N SER A 43 3.42 -9.04 -1.83
CA SER A 43 2.25 -8.56 -1.10
C SER A 43 2.40 -7.08 -0.72
N TYR A 44 3.59 -6.68 -0.30
CA TYR A 44 3.90 -5.27 -0.02
C TYR A 44 3.68 -4.41 -1.27
N VAL A 45 4.17 -4.85 -2.42
CA VAL A 45 3.99 -4.10 -3.68
C VAL A 45 2.50 -3.91 -3.98
N TYR A 46 1.71 -4.96 -3.84
CA TYR A 46 0.27 -4.87 -4.04
C TYR A 46 -0.38 -3.87 -3.06
N TYR A 47 -0.16 -4.04 -1.77
CA TYR A 47 -0.78 -3.18 -0.76
C TYR A 47 -0.34 -1.73 -0.87
N PHE A 48 0.91 -1.50 -1.27
CA PHE A 48 1.45 -0.14 -1.41
C PHE A 48 0.89 0.57 -2.65
N CYS A 49 0.74 -0.15 -3.75
CA CYS A 49 0.45 0.46 -5.06
C CYS A 49 -1.02 0.43 -5.44
N ASP A 50 -1.77 -0.63 -5.07
CA ASP A 50 -3.13 -0.81 -5.57
C ASP A 50 -4.07 0.24 -5.01
N TRP A 51 -4.81 0.92 -5.89
CA TRP A 51 -5.74 1.97 -5.49
C TRP A 51 -6.89 1.44 -4.64
N ASP A 52 -7.20 0.15 -4.75
CA ASP A 52 -8.26 -0.52 -4.01
C ASP A 52 -7.75 -1.16 -2.71
N SER A 53 -6.49 -0.98 -2.41
CA SER A 53 -5.87 -1.49 -1.20
C SER A 53 -6.40 -0.75 0.04
N PRO A 54 -6.52 -1.44 1.19
CA PRO A 54 -6.88 -0.77 2.45
C PRO A 54 -5.92 0.34 2.85
N TYR A 55 -4.71 0.34 2.31
CA TYR A 55 -3.68 1.34 2.64
C TYR A 55 -3.64 2.52 1.67
N ALA A 56 -4.48 2.52 0.65
CA ALA A 56 -4.46 3.57 -0.39
C ALA A 56 -4.75 4.97 0.15
N LYS A 57 -5.44 5.08 1.27
CA LYS A 57 -5.81 6.35 1.91
C LYS A 57 -4.67 7.01 2.70
N TYR A 58 -3.56 6.31 2.91
CA TYR A 58 -2.43 6.83 3.66
C TYR A 58 -1.37 7.42 2.73
N THR A 59 -0.53 8.32 3.26
CA THR A 59 0.63 8.84 2.53
C THR A 59 1.64 7.71 2.30
N GLU A 60 2.58 7.91 1.38
CA GLU A 60 3.58 6.88 1.06
C GLU A 60 4.37 6.42 2.29
N ALA A 61 4.80 7.35 3.12
CA ALA A 61 5.55 7.02 4.33
C ALA A 61 4.71 6.23 5.31
N ASP A 62 3.47 6.64 5.53
CA ASP A 62 2.55 5.95 6.44
C ASP A 62 2.16 4.58 5.90
N ARG A 63 1.97 4.45 4.58
CA ARG A 63 1.69 3.16 3.94
C ARG A 63 2.81 2.16 4.20
N GLN A 64 4.05 2.57 3.99
CA GLN A 64 5.21 1.70 4.22
C GLN A 64 5.23 1.19 5.65
N GLU A 65 5.10 2.08 6.62
CA GLU A 65 5.13 1.73 8.02
C GLU A 65 4.00 0.76 8.40
N LYS A 66 2.78 1.06 7.98
CA LYS A 66 1.61 0.25 8.33
C LYS A 66 1.66 -1.13 7.69
N ILE A 67 2.05 -1.22 6.42
CA ILE A 67 2.13 -2.50 5.72
C ILE A 67 3.21 -3.37 6.35
N VAL A 68 4.39 -2.81 6.62
CA VAL A 68 5.49 -3.54 7.23
C VAL A 68 5.09 -4.09 8.60
N ASN A 69 4.41 -3.28 9.41
CA ASN A 69 3.94 -3.70 10.72
C ASN A 69 2.87 -4.79 10.63
N ASP A 70 1.89 -4.63 9.75
CA ASP A 70 0.78 -5.57 9.61
C ASP A 70 1.22 -6.92 9.05
N LEU A 71 2.18 -6.93 8.13
CA LEU A 71 2.72 -8.16 7.56
C LEU A 71 3.83 -8.78 8.41
N ASP A 72 4.24 -8.09 9.47
CA ASP A 72 5.32 -8.52 10.35
C ASP A 72 6.59 -8.87 9.55
N MET A 73 6.91 -8.04 8.57
CA MET A 73 8.07 -8.24 7.72
C MET A 73 9.20 -7.27 8.10
N LYS A 74 10.40 -7.59 7.67
CA LYS A 74 11.57 -6.72 7.94
C LYS A 74 11.55 -5.52 7.02
N LEU A 75 11.75 -4.33 7.58
CA LEU A 75 11.78 -3.09 6.82
C LEU A 75 12.86 -3.11 5.73
N GLU A 76 14.00 -3.74 5.99
CA GLU A 76 15.10 -3.86 5.02
C GLU A 76 14.71 -4.59 3.74
N TRP A 77 13.67 -5.46 3.80
CA TRP A 77 13.21 -6.20 2.62
C TRP A 77 12.49 -5.33 1.61
N VAL A 78 11.99 -4.17 2.03
CA VAL A 78 11.23 -3.27 1.15
C VAL A 78 12.01 -2.03 0.74
N LYS A 79 13.16 -1.79 1.34
CA LYS A 79 14.03 -0.63 1.01
C LYS A 79 15.05 -0.92 -0.08
N ILE A 80 14.99 -2.08 -0.71
CA ILE A 80 15.92 -2.45 -1.77
C ILE A 80 15.46 -1.88 -3.12
N GLU A 81 16.41 -1.71 -4.02
CA GLU A 81 16.16 -1.16 -5.35
C GLU A 81 15.16 -2.01 -6.15
N ASP A 82 15.24 -3.34 -6.02
CA ASP A 82 14.34 -4.25 -6.73
C ASP A 82 12.88 -4.03 -6.38
N ILE A 83 12.58 -3.69 -5.13
CA ILE A 83 11.22 -3.34 -4.70
C ILE A 83 10.76 -2.05 -5.36
N LYS A 84 11.62 -1.04 -5.43
CA LYS A 84 11.29 0.22 -6.10
C LYS A 84 10.97 0.02 -7.57
N LEU A 85 11.75 -0.80 -8.26
CA LEU A 85 11.51 -1.12 -9.66
C LEU A 85 10.21 -1.90 -9.84
N ALA A 86 9.93 -2.84 -8.94
CA ALA A 86 8.68 -3.60 -8.97
C ALA A 86 7.46 -2.69 -8.75
N ILE A 87 7.55 -1.73 -7.85
CA ILE A 87 6.50 -0.74 -7.60
C ILE A 87 6.23 0.08 -8.85
N ILE A 88 7.27 0.62 -9.47
CA ILE A 88 7.14 1.40 -10.70
C ILE A 88 6.47 0.58 -11.80
N ARG A 89 6.92 -0.66 -11.98
CA ARG A 89 6.37 -1.55 -13.00
C ARG A 89 4.90 -1.88 -12.75
N TYR A 90 4.56 -2.17 -11.50
CA TYR A 90 3.17 -2.46 -11.13
C TYR A 90 2.27 -1.27 -11.42
N GLN A 91 2.71 -0.06 -11.07
CA GLN A 91 1.95 1.17 -11.33
C GLN A 91 1.76 1.41 -12.82
N GLU A 92 2.80 1.21 -13.63
CA GLU A 92 2.71 1.32 -15.08
C GLU A 92 1.69 0.38 -15.70
N MET A 93 1.57 -0.81 -15.15
CA MET A 93 0.68 -1.85 -15.69
C MET A 93 -0.76 -1.69 -15.24
N THR A 94 -0.99 -1.19 -14.04
CA THR A 94 -2.30 -1.26 -13.40
C THR A 94 -2.96 0.09 -13.19
N MET A 95 -2.18 1.17 -13.13
CA MET A 95 -2.72 2.48 -12.79
C MET A 95 -2.76 3.42 -13.99
N THR A 96 -3.96 3.88 -14.28
CA THR A 96 -4.18 4.99 -15.21
C THR A 96 -4.00 6.31 -14.46
N THR A 97 -3.91 7.42 -15.20
CA THR A 97 -3.86 8.76 -14.60
C THR A 97 -5.06 9.00 -13.69
N SER A 98 -6.25 8.55 -14.11
CA SER A 98 -7.47 8.68 -13.31
C SER A 98 -7.37 7.93 -11.99
N MET A 99 -6.81 6.73 -11.98
CA MET A 99 -6.61 5.95 -10.76
C MET A 99 -5.61 6.60 -9.81
N LEU A 100 -4.53 7.19 -10.34
CA LEU A 100 -3.57 7.93 -9.54
C LEU A 100 -4.22 9.14 -8.87
N LEU A 101 -5.05 9.88 -9.61
CA LEU A 101 -5.79 11.01 -9.06
C LEU A 101 -6.76 10.57 -7.97
N LEU A 102 -7.44 9.44 -8.16
CA LEU A 102 -8.33 8.88 -7.14
C LEU A 102 -7.56 8.50 -5.87
N GLN A 103 -6.39 7.93 -6.01
CA GLN A 103 -5.55 7.59 -4.86
C GLN A 103 -5.13 8.85 -4.09
N ASP A 104 -4.70 9.89 -4.79
CA ASP A 104 -4.36 11.17 -4.18
C ASP A 104 -5.55 11.78 -3.46
N ALA A 105 -6.74 11.69 -4.07
CA ALA A 105 -7.98 12.18 -3.45
C ALA A 105 -8.31 11.41 -2.17
N LYS A 106 -8.11 10.12 -2.14
CA LYS A 106 -8.32 9.30 -0.92
C LYS A 106 -7.43 9.77 0.23
N VAL A 107 -6.16 10.05 -0.07
CA VAL A 107 -5.20 10.55 0.93
C VAL A 107 -5.66 11.91 1.47
N ALA A 108 -6.02 12.82 0.57
CA ALA A 108 -6.48 14.17 0.96
C ALA A 108 -7.74 14.10 1.82
N VAL A 109 -8.73 13.31 1.43
CA VAL A 109 -9.98 13.16 2.19
C VAL A 109 -9.70 12.57 3.59
N ASN A 110 -8.83 11.57 3.67
CA ASN A 110 -8.47 10.97 4.96
C ASN A 110 -7.84 11.99 5.91
N LYS A 111 -6.95 12.84 5.40
CA LYS A 111 -6.32 13.89 6.19
C LYS A 111 -7.34 14.94 6.65
N LEU A 112 -8.23 15.35 5.76
CA LEU A 112 -9.28 16.32 6.12
C LEU A 112 -10.22 15.78 7.19
N ARG A 113 -10.63 14.53 7.09
CA ARG A 113 -11.49 13.89 8.09
C ARG A 113 -10.82 13.87 9.46
N GLY A 114 -9.53 13.54 9.49
CA GLY A 114 -8.76 13.57 10.73
C GLY A 114 -8.68 14.97 11.33
N TYR A 115 -8.39 15.96 10.50
CA TYR A 115 -8.32 17.36 10.91
C TYR A 115 -9.64 17.85 11.49
N PHE A 116 -10.76 17.60 10.82
CA PHE A 116 -12.07 18.04 11.30
C PHE A 116 -12.45 17.37 12.61
N ARG A 117 -12.11 16.11 12.79
CA ARG A 117 -12.36 15.40 14.04
C ARG A 117 -11.60 16.03 15.19
N GLU A 118 -10.34 16.37 15.00
CA GLU A 118 -9.50 17.03 16.02
C GLU A 118 -10.02 18.41 16.37
N VAL A 119 -10.43 19.19 15.38
CA VAL A 119 -10.99 20.54 15.58
C VAL A 119 -12.28 20.46 16.38
N ASP A 120 -13.19 19.56 16.04
CA ASP A 120 -14.46 19.39 16.75
C ASP A 120 -14.24 19.03 18.22
N LEU A 121 -13.32 18.10 18.50
CA LEU A 121 -13.00 17.70 19.87
C LEU A 121 -12.40 18.86 20.66
N ALA A 122 -11.51 19.63 20.05
CA ALA A 122 -10.90 20.80 20.70
C ALA A 122 -11.94 21.86 21.03
N LEU A 123 -12.90 22.12 20.15
CA LEU A 123 -13.96 23.08 20.38
C LEU A 123 -14.91 22.63 21.49
N LEU A 124 -15.26 21.36 21.54
CA LEU A 124 -16.12 20.82 22.60
C LEU A 124 -15.44 20.91 23.98
N ASP A 125 -14.15 20.54 24.06
CA ASP A 125 -13.39 20.62 25.30
C ASP A 125 -13.28 22.05 25.82
N LYS A 126 -13.20 23.01 24.91
CA LYS A 126 -12.97 24.43 25.28
C LYS A 126 -14.23 25.18 25.69
N ASN A 127 -15.36 24.86 25.04
CA ASN A 127 -16.59 25.67 25.17
C ASN A 127 -17.80 24.88 25.60
N ASP A 128 -17.71 23.60 25.82
CA ASP A 128 -18.82 22.67 26.12
C ASP A 128 -19.93 22.68 25.07
N LYS A 129 -19.71 23.32 23.95
CA LYS A 129 -20.66 23.33 22.83
C LYS A 129 -19.95 23.73 21.54
N PRO A 130 -20.43 23.23 20.41
CA PRO A 130 -19.82 23.58 19.12
C PRO A 130 -20.03 25.04 18.80
N ILE A 131 -19.08 25.63 18.09
CA ILE A 131 -19.19 26.98 17.58
C ILE A 131 -19.84 26.92 16.19
N TYR A 132 -20.94 27.62 16.03
CA TYR A 132 -21.67 27.76 14.78
C TYR A 132 -21.41 29.11 14.14
N ARG A 133 -21.18 29.09 12.86
CA ARG A 133 -21.06 30.29 12.03
C ARG A 133 -21.69 30.07 10.68
#